data_47b61a0ec95503c347b0ac768626f9e4
#
_entry.id   47b61a0ec95503c347b0ac768626f9e4
#
_cell.length_a   1.000
_cell.length_b   1.000
_cell.length_c   1.000
_cell.angle_alpha   90.00
_cell.angle_beta   90.00
_cell.angle_gamma   90.00
#
_symmetry.space_group_name_H-M   'P 1'
#
loop_
_entity.id
_entity.type
_entity.pdbx_description
1 polymer ?
#
loop_
_entity_poly.entity_id
_entity_poly.type
_entity_poly.pdbx_seq_one_letter_code
_entity_poly.pdbx_strand_id
1 'polypeptide(L)'
;MNMMKKWLPVLGLGLLLILAACGGNNDTDQGEGNGDATDNEGNTTEEKGTLQIGLNNWAENVAVSNMWKVILEDKGYTVELKTVEKAALYEALKNDDLDVGLEVWLPHTDKPLYESYKEDVAFHKDETWFEGTELGLYVPEYVEDINSIPDLKGKADKFGGNIVGIDAGSSLYGLTEDALKEYGLENYDQQSASGPFMTAELGNAIKDEEPILVTLWKPHWVFAEYKVKLLKDPKGVYGEKEDISWMSRQGFKEDMPKVAKAIKTWKMDDESLGSLMNEVKKADEALDGARTWVENNQDLVKEWTSHIE
;
A
#
# COMPACT_ATOMS: atom_id res chain seq x y z
N MET A 1 34.59 -45.73 1.58
CA MET A 1 34.43 -46.85 2.56
C MET A 1 33.04 -46.59 3.15
N ASN A 2 32.02 -47.14 2.50
CA ASN A 2 31.17 -48.22 2.98
C ASN A 2 30.38 -47.83 4.24
N MET A 3 29.10 -47.93 4.38
CA MET A 3 28.03 -48.78 3.79
C MET A 3 26.73 -48.33 4.41
N MET A 4 25.70 -48.12 3.57
CA MET A 4 24.57 -49.05 3.37
C MET A 4 23.48 -49.07 4.48
N LYS A 5 22.31 -48.66 4.06
CA LYS A 5 21.06 -49.46 3.89
C LYS A 5 20.32 -49.93 5.15
N LYS A 6 19.02 -49.59 5.19
CA LYS A 6 17.83 -50.51 5.17
C LYS A 6 16.56 -49.69 5.39
N TRP A 7 15.62 -49.53 4.56
CA TRP A 7 14.52 -50.33 4.02
C TRP A 7 13.79 -51.16 5.09
N LEU A 8 12.50 -51.03 5.35
CA LEU A 8 11.28 -51.52 4.66
C LEU A 8 10.00 -51.21 5.47
N PRO A 9 8.82 -51.46 4.90
CA PRO A 9 7.53 -50.79 5.14
C PRO A 9 6.54 -51.67 5.90
N VAL A 10 5.39 -51.09 6.34
CA VAL A 10 4.20 -51.87 6.67
C VAL A 10 2.95 -51.16 6.22
N LEU A 11 2.24 -51.85 5.38
CA LEU A 11 0.84 -51.68 4.98
C LEU A 11 -0.10 -51.84 6.18
N GLY A 12 -1.19 -51.10 6.15
CA GLY A 12 -2.35 -51.35 7.04
C GLY A 12 -3.64 -50.75 6.45
N LEU A 13 -4.28 -51.55 5.70
CA LEU A 13 -5.60 -51.42 5.05
C LEU A 13 -6.72 -51.40 6.11
N GLY A 14 -7.72 -50.53 5.96
CA GLY A 14 -8.91 -50.55 6.82
C GLY A 14 -10.06 -49.71 6.24
N LEU A 15 -10.72 -50.29 5.24
CA LEU A 15 -11.98 -49.84 4.64
C LEU A 15 -13.15 -50.21 5.55
N LEU A 16 -14.05 -49.30 5.89
CA LEU A 16 -15.41 -49.64 6.31
C LEU A 16 -16.41 -48.55 5.91
N LEU A 17 -17.11 -48.82 4.84
CA LEU A 17 -18.36 -48.21 4.43
C LEU A 17 -19.50 -48.73 5.32
N ILE A 18 -20.36 -47.86 5.82
CA ILE A 18 -21.72 -48.22 6.20
C ILE A 18 -22.69 -47.23 5.56
N LEU A 19 -23.34 -47.64 4.51
CA LEU A 19 -24.61 -47.12 4.02
C LEU A 19 -25.74 -47.73 4.85
N ALA A 20 -26.67 -46.93 5.31
CA ALA A 20 -28.02 -47.42 5.65
C ALA A 20 -29.04 -46.38 5.15
N ALA A 21 -29.66 -46.75 4.06
CA ALA A 21 -30.90 -46.18 3.56
C ALA A 21 -32.08 -47.06 4.03
N CYS A 22 -33.26 -46.48 4.02
CA CYS A 22 -34.63 -47.01 4.02
C CYS A 22 -35.44 -46.40 5.15
N GLY A 23 -36.54 -45.70 4.92
CA GLY A 23 -37.59 -45.90 3.94
C GLY A 23 -38.87 -46.28 4.70
N GLY A 24 -39.95 -45.52 4.48
CA GLY A 24 -41.31 -46.10 4.62
C GLY A 24 -42.25 -45.50 5.63
N ASN A 25 -43.09 -44.62 5.19
CA ASN A 25 -44.56 -44.58 5.16
C ASN A 25 -45.42 -44.56 6.44
N ASN A 26 -46.30 -43.54 6.46
CA ASN A 26 -47.73 -43.47 6.80
C ASN A 26 -48.16 -43.82 8.24
N ASP A 27 -48.86 -42.96 8.96
CA ASP A 27 -50.25 -42.57 8.86
C ASP A 27 -50.61 -41.61 10.01
N THR A 28 -51.42 -40.61 9.67
CA THR A 28 -52.44 -39.86 10.42
C THR A 28 -52.50 -39.97 11.95
N ASP A 29 -52.38 -38.82 12.64
CA ASP A 29 -53.54 -38.32 13.44
C ASP A 29 -53.36 -36.83 13.87
N GLN A 30 -54.52 -36.18 14.06
CA GLN A 30 -54.73 -34.78 14.38
C GLN A 30 -54.27 -34.41 15.81
N GLY A 31 -53.66 -33.23 15.98
CA GLY A 31 -53.47 -32.63 17.28
C GLY A 31 -53.11 -31.17 17.14
N GLU A 32 -54.03 -30.26 17.37
CA GLU A 32 -53.87 -28.83 17.51
C GLU A 32 -52.88 -28.51 18.63
N GLY A 33 -51.82 -27.76 18.29
CA GLY A 33 -50.86 -27.25 19.26
C GLY A 33 -50.25 -25.93 18.73
N ASN A 34 -50.80 -24.84 19.22
CA ASN A 34 -50.29 -23.50 19.05
C ASN A 34 -48.87 -23.41 19.60
N GLY A 35 -47.88 -23.23 18.72
CA GLY A 35 -46.46 -23.08 19.05
C GLY A 35 -45.91 -21.89 18.31
N ASP A 36 -45.74 -20.85 19.06
CA ASP A 36 -45.07 -19.59 18.76
C ASP A 36 -43.76 -19.85 17.99
N ALA A 37 -43.78 -19.57 16.69
CA ALA A 37 -42.57 -19.55 15.86
C ALA A 37 -41.86 -18.22 16.11
N THR A 38 -40.94 -18.25 17.07
CA THR A 38 -39.90 -17.21 17.10
C THR A 38 -39.08 -17.33 15.82
N ASP A 39 -39.38 -16.44 14.88
CA ASP A 39 -38.51 -16.12 13.76
C ASP A 39 -37.17 -15.64 14.34
N ASN A 40 -36.23 -16.55 14.38
CA ASN A 40 -34.84 -16.22 14.59
C ASN A 40 -34.36 -15.67 13.26
N GLU A 41 -34.57 -14.37 13.02
CA GLU A 41 -33.87 -13.64 11.98
C GLU A 41 -32.36 -13.75 12.26
N GLY A 42 -31.79 -14.84 11.80
CA GLY A 42 -30.36 -14.96 11.66
C GLY A 42 -29.92 -13.86 10.71
N ASN A 43 -29.33 -12.81 11.27
CA ASN A 43 -28.62 -11.79 10.53
C ASN A 43 -27.43 -12.48 9.81
N THR A 44 -27.70 -13.14 8.70
CA THR A 44 -26.67 -13.55 7.76
C THR A 44 -26.21 -12.28 7.07
N THR A 45 -25.15 -11.67 7.57
CA THR A 45 -24.39 -10.68 6.83
C THR A 45 -23.99 -11.37 5.51
N GLU A 46 -24.61 -11.01 4.40
CA GLU A 46 -24.17 -11.47 3.07
C GLU A 46 -22.72 -11.04 2.92
N GLU A 47 -21.84 -11.99 2.77
CA GLU A 47 -20.42 -11.75 2.53
C GLU A 47 -20.29 -11.05 1.17
N LYS A 48 -19.91 -9.75 1.17
CA LYS A 48 -19.90 -8.89 -0.03
C LYS A 48 -18.74 -9.18 -0.99
N GLY A 49 -17.92 -10.18 -0.71
CA GLY A 49 -16.77 -10.60 -1.50
C GLY A 49 -15.42 -10.19 -0.85
N THR A 50 -14.36 -10.76 -1.42
CA THR A 50 -12.98 -10.51 -0.98
C THR A 50 -12.31 -9.53 -1.93
N LEU A 51 -11.59 -8.55 -1.39
CA LEU A 51 -10.78 -7.58 -2.10
C LEU A 51 -9.31 -7.75 -1.72
N GLN A 52 -8.43 -7.87 -2.69
CA GLN A 52 -6.99 -7.92 -2.50
C GLN A 52 -6.37 -6.57 -2.87
N ILE A 53 -5.83 -5.85 -1.88
CA ILE A 53 -5.15 -4.57 -2.07
C ILE A 53 -3.65 -4.81 -2.01
N GLY A 54 -2.95 -4.49 -3.10
CA GLY A 54 -1.49 -4.41 -3.11
C GLY A 54 -1.03 -3.10 -2.50
N LEU A 55 -0.11 -3.18 -1.54
CA LEU A 55 0.47 -1.99 -0.92
C LEU A 55 1.99 -2.01 -0.96
N ASN A 56 2.58 -0.85 -1.20
CA ASN A 56 4.00 -0.61 -1.05
C ASN A 56 4.29 -0.19 0.40
N ASN A 57 5.45 -0.58 0.93
CA ASN A 57 5.81 -0.26 2.32
C ASN A 57 6.29 1.20 2.47
N TRP A 58 5.45 2.14 2.05
CA TRP A 58 5.62 3.58 2.13
C TRP A 58 4.58 4.17 3.08
N ALA A 59 4.92 5.28 3.74
CA ALA A 59 4.15 5.78 4.88
C ALA A 59 2.68 6.07 4.52
N GLU A 60 2.44 6.78 3.42
CA GLU A 60 1.10 7.12 2.94
C GLU A 60 0.36 5.89 2.42
N ASN A 61 1.04 5.02 1.67
CA ASN A 61 0.41 3.83 1.08
C ASN A 61 -0.02 2.82 2.15
N VAL A 62 0.82 2.58 3.17
CA VAL A 62 0.46 1.77 4.34
C VAL A 62 -0.74 2.38 5.06
N ALA A 63 -0.74 3.71 5.25
CA ALA A 63 -1.80 4.39 5.96
C ALA A 63 -3.16 4.29 5.22
N VAL A 64 -3.20 4.63 3.93
CA VAL A 64 -4.45 4.60 3.16
C VAL A 64 -4.94 3.18 2.87
N SER A 65 -4.04 2.21 2.69
CA SER A 65 -4.43 0.81 2.49
C SER A 65 -5.07 0.20 3.73
N ASN A 66 -4.51 0.49 4.93
CA ASN A 66 -5.11 0.06 6.18
C ASN A 66 -6.43 0.80 6.48
N MET A 67 -6.53 2.08 6.15
CA MET A 67 -7.78 2.85 6.22
C MET A 67 -8.87 2.22 5.35
N TRP A 68 -8.59 1.93 4.10
CA TRP A 68 -9.55 1.29 3.21
C TRP A 68 -9.92 -0.13 3.64
N LYS A 69 -8.97 -0.88 4.23
CA LYS A 69 -9.29 -2.17 4.84
C LYS A 69 -10.32 -2.01 5.96
N VAL A 70 -10.11 -1.10 6.91
CA VAL A 70 -11.07 -0.83 8.00
C VAL A 70 -12.43 -0.43 7.43
N ILE A 71 -12.47 0.55 6.52
CA ILE A 71 -13.71 1.07 5.94
C ILE A 71 -14.51 -0.03 5.25
N LEU A 72 -13.87 -0.87 4.45
CA LEU A 72 -14.56 -1.89 3.67
C LEU A 72 -14.96 -3.10 4.54
N GLU A 73 -14.16 -3.47 5.55
CA GLU A 73 -14.53 -4.53 6.50
C GLU A 73 -15.73 -4.10 7.36
N ASP A 74 -15.82 -2.86 7.79
CA ASP A 74 -16.99 -2.31 8.46
C ASP A 74 -18.25 -2.30 7.59
N LYS A 75 -18.08 -2.37 6.25
CA LYS A 75 -19.14 -2.52 5.26
C LYS A 75 -19.43 -3.98 4.86
N GLY A 76 -18.77 -4.96 5.47
CA GLY A 76 -19.01 -6.40 5.27
C GLY A 76 -18.22 -7.03 4.11
N TYR A 77 -17.19 -6.38 3.59
CA TYR A 77 -16.22 -6.99 2.68
C TYR A 77 -15.12 -7.71 3.47
N THR A 78 -14.48 -8.69 2.86
CA THR A 78 -13.21 -9.22 3.35
C THR A 78 -12.07 -8.52 2.61
N VAL A 79 -11.08 -7.96 3.34
CA VAL A 79 -9.97 -7.24 2.70
C VAL A 79 -8.64 -7.87 3.09
N GLU A 80 -7.88 -8.28 2.09
CA GLU A 80 -6.52 -8.79 2.23
C GLU A 80 -5.51 -7.74 1.74
N LEU A 81 -4.58 -7.34 2.62
CA LEU A 81 -3.46 -6.49 2.24
C LEU A 81 -2.26 -7.35 1.88
N LYS A 82 -1.65 -7.10 0.74
CA LYS A 82 -0.44 -7.78 0.27
C LYS A 82 0.68 -6.76 0.09
N THR A 83 1.68 -6.83 0.96
CA THR A 83 2.87 -5.97 0.81
C THR A 83 3.74 -6.47 -0.32
N VAL A 84 3.97 -5.63 -1.31
CA VAL A 84 4.77 -5.92 -2.51
C VAL A 84 5.60 -4.70 -2.90
N GLU A 85 6.67 -4.91 -3.66
CA GLU A 85 7.41 -3.82 -4.30
C GLU A 85 6.62 -3.23 -5.48
N LYS A 86 6.87 -1.97 -5.82
CA LYS A 86 6.11 -1.23 -6.84
C LYS A 86 6.01 -1.97 -8.17
N ALA A 87 7.12 -2.41 -8.74
CA ALA A 87 7.10 -3.13 -10.02
C ALA A 87 6.33 -4.46 -9.95
N ALA A 88 6.43 -5.18 -8.83
CA ALA A 88 5.70 -6.42 -8.60
C ALA A 88 4.19 -6.20 -8.48
N LEU A 89 3.75 -5.05 -7.93
CA LEU A 89 2.35 -4.66 -7.85
C LEU A 89 1.70 -4.59 -9.24
N TYR A 90 2.39 -3.96 -10.20
CA TYR A 90 1.86 -3.86 -11.57
C TYR A 90 1.73 -5.23 -12.24
N GLU A 91 2.72 -6.11 -12.04
CA GLU A 91 2.67 -7.47 -12.57
C GLU A 91 1.55 -8.30 -11.94
N ALA A 92 1.33 -8.14 -10.62
CA ALA A 92 0.26 -8.83 -9.91
C ALA A 92 -1.14 -8.37 -10.34
N LEU A 93 -1.34 -7.07 -10.59
CA LEU A 93 -2.59 -6.54 -11.16
C LEU A 93 -2.85 -7.05 -12.57
N LYS A 94 -1.81 -7.12 -13.41
CA LYS A 94 -1.89 -7.68 -14.76
C LYS A 94 -2.32 -9.15 -14.78
N ASN A 95 -1.88 -9.92 -13.80
CA ASN A 95 -2.15 -11.36 -13.69
C ASN A 95 -3.40 -11.68 -12.85
N ASP A 96 -4.17 -10.70 -12.43
CA ASP A 96 -5.34 -10.82 -11.54
C ASP A 96 -5.02 -11.43 -10.16
N ASP A 97 -3.74 -11.37 -9.72
CA ASP A 97 -3.31 -11.78 -8.38
C ASP A 97 -3.63 -10.74 -7.30
N LEU A 98 -3.91 -9.51 -7.71
CA LEU A 98 -4.38 -8.39 -6.90
C LEU A 98 -5.52 -7.66 -7.60
N ASP A 99 -6.40 -7.03 -6.82
CA ASP A 99 -7.53 -6.27 -7.37
C ASP A 99 -7.20 -4.79 -7.58
N VAL A 100 -6.51 -4.16 -6.60
CA VAL A 100 -6.32 -2.71 -6.55
C VAL A 100 -4.93 -2.36 -6.02
N GLY A 101 -4.35 -1.30 -6.62
CA GLY A 101 -3.25 -0.53 -6.08
C GLY A 101 -3.68 0.92 -5.89
N LEU A 102 -3.55 1.45 -4.68
CA LEU A 102 -4.11 2.77 -4.33
C LEU A 102 -3.19 3.95 -4.66
N GLU A 103 -2.08 3.70 -5.36
CA GLU A 103 -1.06 4.71 -5.57
C GLU A 103 -0.39 4.64 -6.93
N VAL A 104 -0.69 5.65 -7.75
CA VAL A 104 -0.06 5.91 -9.05
C VAL A 104 0.26 7.40 -9.15
N TRP A 105 1.53 7.72 -9.37
CA TRP A 105 2.05 9.09 -9.46
C TRP A 105 2.24 9.48 -10.92
N LEU A 106 1.35 10.26 -11.46
CA LEU A 106 1.36 10.70 -12.86
C LEU A 106 1.16 12.22 -12.97
N PRO A 107 1.74 12.84 -13.98
CA PRO A 107 2.19 12.24 -15.27
C PRO A 107 3.67 11.87 -15.35
N HIS A 108 4.48 12.04 -14.31
CA HIS A 108 5.94 11.97 -14.43
C HIS A 108 6.56 10.74 -13.75
N THR A 109 6.41 10.60 -12.44
CA THR A 109 7.12 9.60 -11.63
C THR A 109 6.88 8.17 -12.11
N ASP A 110 5.64 7.74 -12.21
CA ASP A 110 5.29 6.37 -12.64
C ASP A 110 5.13 6.22 -14.16
N LYS A 111 5.51 7.23 -14.95
CA LYS A 111 5.36 7.18 -16.41
C LYS A 111 5.99 5.95 -17.06
N PRO A 112 7.21 5.50 -16.70
CA PRO A 112 7.79 4.29 -17.31
C PRO A 112 6.97 3.04 -17.04
N LEU A 113 6.45 2.88 -15.83
CA LEU A 113 5.57 1.76 -15.46
C LEU A 113 4.22 1.88 -16.15
N TYR A 114 3.62 3.08 -16.14
CA TYR A 114 2.38 3.33 -16.88
C TYR A 114 2.50 2.94 -18.36
N GLU A 115 3.55 3.39 -19.06
CA GLU A 115 3.74 3.06 -20.47
C GLU A 115 3.94 1.56 -20.72
N SER A 116 4.53 0.84 -19.76
CA SER A 116 4.75 -0.60 -19.86
C SER A 116 3.49 -1.43 -19.61
N TYR A 117 2.55 -0.94 -18.78
CA TYR A 117 1.38 -1.72 -18.33
C TYR A 117 0.02 -1.15 -18.73
N LYS A 118 -0.05 -0.03 -19.45
CA LYS A 118 -1.31 0.68 -19.78
C LYS A 118 -2.33 -0.14 -20.56
N GLU A 119 -1.92 -1.19 -21.25
CA GLU A 119 -2.82 -2.10 -21.96
C GLU A 119 -3.32 -3.25 -21.07
N ASP A 120 -2.58 -3.57 -20.00
CA ASP A 120 -2.83 -4.72 -19.14
C ASP A 120 -3.48 -4.34 -17.79
N VAL A 121 -3.26 -3.12 -17.32
CA VAL A 121 -3.75 -2.59 -16.04
C VAL A 121 -4.68 -1.41 -16.27
N ALA A 122 -5.76 -1.32 -15.52
CA ALA A 122 -6.69 -0.20 -15.57
C ALA A 122 -6.19 0.97 -14.70
N PHE A 123 -5.72 2.05 -15.33
CA PHE A 123 -5.28 3.27 -14.66
C PHE A 123 -6.40 4.30 -14.57
N HIS A 124 -6.72 4.75 -13.37
CA HIS A 124 -7.79 5.70 -13.09
C HIS A 124 -7.24 7.12 -12.90
N LYS A 125 -6.50 7.61 -13.88
CA LYS A 125 -5.72 8.87 -13.85
C LYS A 125 -6.54 10.13 -13.55
N ASP A 126 -7.78 10.16 -13.98
CA ASP A 126 -8.70 11.29 -13.76
C ASP A 126 -9.44 11.18 -12.40
N GLU A 127 -9.13 10.17 -11.61
CA GLU A 127 -9.71 9.89 -10.32
C GLU A 127 -8.63 10.05 -9.22
N THR A 128 -7.97 11.21 -9.19
CA THR A 128 -6.94 11.54 -8.21
C THR A 128 -7.54 11.65 -6.82
N TRP A 129 -6.83 11.14 -5.80
CA TRP A 129 -7.25 11.24 -4.40
C TRP A 129 -6.37 12.16 -3.56
N PHE A 130 -5.18 12.51 -4.06
CA PHE A 130 -4.27 13.50 -3.45
C PHE A 130 -3.63 14.35 -4.54
N GLU A 131 -3.48 15.66 -4.30
CA GLU A 131 -2.96 16.62 -5.27
C GLU A 131 -1.68 17.30 -4.76
N GLY A 132 -0.77 17.59 -5.68
CA GLY A 132 0.38 18.45 -5.41
C GLY A 132 1.54 17.77 -4.69
N THR A 133 1.88 16.54 -5.06
CA THR A 133 3.03 15.80 -4.54
C THR A 133 4.38 16.44 -4.88
N GLU A 134 5.42 16.06 -4.16
CA GLU A 134 6.80 16.50 -4.38
C GLU A 134 7.75 15.37 -3.99
N LEU A 135 8.76 15.11 -4.78
CA LEU A 135 9.78 14.10 -4.47
C LEU A 135 11.17 14.51 -4.95
N GLY A 136 12.21 13.90 -4.38
CA GLY A 136 13.59 14.16 -4.76
C GLY A 136 14.60 13.82 -3.67
N LEU A 137 15.75 14.49 -3.73
CA LEU A 137 16.82 14.39 -2.75
C LEU A 137 16.62 15.41 -1.64
N TYR A 138 16.72 14.95 -0.39
CA TYR A 138 16.56 15.77 0.81
C TYR A 138 17.76 15.66 1.72
N VAL A 139 18.04 16.76 2.42
CA VAL A 139 19.01 16.83 3.51
C VAL A 139 18.38 17.50 4.72
N PRO A 140 18.87 17.27 5.96
CA PRO A 140 18.48 18.06 7.11
C PRO A 140 18.79 19.56 6.90
N GLU A 141 17.95 20.46 7.45
CA GLU A 141 18.12 21.91 7.27
C GLU A 141 19.46 22.44 7.78
N TYR A 142 20.06 21.80 8.82
CA TYR A 142 21.37 22.17 9.35
C TYR A 142 22.55 21.90 8.38
N VAL A 143 22.31 21.16 7.29
CA VAL A 143 23.30 21.02 6.19
C VAL A 143 23.20 22.26 5.29
N GLU A 144 23.70 23.39 5.77
CA GLU A 144 23.46 24.72 5.16
C GLU A 144 24.10 24.90 3.78
N ASP A 145 25.24 24.25 3.53
CA ASP A 145 26.05 24.41 2.30
C ASP A 145 25.57 23.59 1.10
N ILE A 146 24.50 22.83 1.24
CA ILE A 146 23.87 22.03 0.19
C ILE A 146 22.42 22.46 0.02
N ASN A 147 22.08 23.10 -1.11
CA ASN A 147 20.75 23.62 -1.40
C ASN A 147 20.20 23.19 -2.76
N SER A 148 21.04 22.57 -3.58
CA SER A 148 20.69 22.08 -4.90
C SER A 148 21.46 20.80 -5.21
N ILE A 149 20.97 19.97 -6.13
CA ILE A 149 21.64 18.74 -6.54
C ILE A 149 23.08 19.02 -7.09
N PRO A 150 23.32 20.07 -7.88
CA PRO A 150 24.70 20.45 -8.27
C PRO A 150 25.67 20.68 -7.12
N ASP A 151 25.20 21.11 -5.95
CA ASP A 151 26.06 21.38 -4.77
C ASP A 151 26.67 20.08 -4.18
N LEU A 152 26.12 18.93 -4.52
CA LEU A 152 26.63 17.62 -4.13
C LEU A 152 27.96 17.26 -4.81
N LYS A 153 28.30 17.92 -5.90
CA LYS A 153 29.53 17.63 -6.66
C LYS A 153 30.79 17.86 -5.82
N GLY A 154 31.58 16.81 -5.67
CA GLY A 154 32.79 16.84 -4.85
C GLY A 154 32.53 16.83 -3.34
N LYS A 155 31.32 16.50 -2.91
CA LYS A 155 30.91 16.45 -1.50
C LYS A 155 30.53 15.03 -1.03
N ALA A 156 30.83 13.98 -1.80
CA ALA A 156 30.45 12.62 -1.46
C ALA A 156 30.95 12.21 -0.06
N ASP A 157 32.18 12.54 0.29
CA ASP A 157 32.76 12.23 1.59
C ASP A 157 31.92 12.76 2.78
N LYS A 158 31.22 13.90 2.58
CA LYS A 158 30.33 14.49 3.58
C LYS A 158 29.17 13.57 3.96
N PHE A 159 28.71 12.75 3.02
CA PHE A 159 27.58 11.84 3.16
C PHE A 159 28.02 10.37 3.13
N GLY A 160 29.33 10.10 3.34
CA GLY A 160 29.88 8.75 3.23
C GLY A 160 29.76 8.12 1.84
N GLY A 161 29.55 8.95 0.80
CA GLY A 161 29.32 8.50 -0.56
C GLY A 161 27.96 7.89 -0.81
N ASN A 162 27.00 7.99 0.13
CA ASN A 162 25.73 7.28 0.07
C ASN A 162 24.52 8.21 -0.03
N ILE A 163 23.51 7.74 -0.74
CA ILE A 163 22.14 8.23 -0.69
C ILE A 163 21.28 7.10 -0.10
N VAL A 164 20.64 7.34 1.03
CA VAL A 164 19.73 6.35 1.61
C VAL A 164 18.40 6.47 0.87
N GLY A 165 18.11 5.47 0.05
CA GLY A 165 16.92 5.42 -0.81
C GLY A 165 15.85 4.47 -0.26
N ILE A 166 14.90 4.16 -1.16
CA ILE A 166 13.85 3.17 -0.92
C ILE A 166 14.06 1.95 -1.84
N ASP A 167 13.05 1.10 -1.99
CA ASP A 167 13.16 -0.11 -2.80
C ASP A 167 13.56 0.17 -4.26
N ALA A 168 14.40 -0.69 -4.83
CA ALA A 168 14.91 -0.55 -6.20
C ALA A 168 13.81 -0.72 -7.28
N GLY A 169 12.64 -1.26 -6.91
CA GLY A 169 11.48 -1.37 -7.79
C GLY A 169 10.65 -0.11 -7.84
N SER A 170 10.96 0.91 -7.04
CA SER A 170 10.25 2.19 -7.03
C SER A 170 10.71 3.09 -8.19
N SER A 171 9.78 3.91 -8.68
CA SER A 171 10.09 4.92 -9.70
C SER A 171 11.06 5.98 -9.17
N LEU A 172 10.96 6.35 -7.89
CA LEU A 172 11.88 7.30 -7.24
C LEU A 172 13.32 6.79 -7.23
N TYR A 173 13.54 5.48 -7.06
CA TYR A 173 14.87 4.89 -7.18
C TYR A 173 15.44 5.12 -8.60
N GLY A 174 14.65 4.82 -9.63
CA GLY A 174 15.06 5.03 -11.04
C GLY A 174 15.37 6.49 -11.35
N LEU A 175 14.52 7.43 -10.93
CA LEU A 175 14.74 8.87 -11.09
C LEU A 175 16.03 9.34 -10.39
N THR A 176 16.36 8.76 -9.23
CA THR A 176 17.60 9.09 -8.53
C THR A 176 18.83 8.59 -9.29
N GLU A 177 18.78 7.39 -9.85
CA GLU A 177 19.84 6.89 -10.74
C GLU A 177 20.05 7.80 -11.97
N ASP A 178 18.95 8.29 -12.55
CA ASP A 178 19.02 9.23 -13.66
C ASP A 178 19.58 10.59 -13.21
N ALA A 179 19.21 11.08 -12.04
CA ALA A 179 19.77 12.30 -11.46
C ALA A 179 21.28 12.18 -11.21
N LEU A 180 21.75 11.04 -10.69
CA LEU A 180 23.19 10.80 -10.52
C LEU A 180 23.96 10.92 -11.83
N LYS A 181 23.45 10.35 -12.90
CA LYS A 181 24.05 10.43 -14.26
C LYS A 181 24.00 11.85 -14.80
N GLU A 182 22.81 12.48 -14.77
CA GLU A 182 22.58 13.80 -15.33
C GLU A 182 23.41 14.90 -14.64
N TYR A 183 23.66 14.78 -13.36
CA TYR A 183 24.44 15.74 -12.59
C TYR A 183 25.92 15.37 -12.45
N GLY A 184 26.36 14.21 -12.97
CA GLY A 184 27.75 13.73 -12.87
C GLY A 184 28.15 13.46 -11.43
N LEU A 185 27.33 12.70 -10.72
CA LEU A 185 27.46 12.36 -9.29
C LEU A 185 27.80 10.86 -9.12
N GLU A 186 28.59 10.29 -10.03
CA GLU A 186 28.94 8.85 -10.08
C GLU A 186 29.73 8.37 -8.86
N ASN A 187 30.12 9.26 -7.98
CA ASN A 187 30.79 8.97 -6.69
C ASN A 187 29.81 8.84 -5.52
N TYR A 188 28.51 8.85 -5.78
CA TYR A 188 27.45 8.49 -4.83
C TYR A 188 26.84 7.14 -5.20
N ASP A 189 26.63 6.30 -4.21
CA ASP A 189 25.89 5.06 -4.33
C ASP A 189 24.50 5.22 -3.74
N GLN A 190 23.46 4.90 -4.49
CA GLN A 190 22.11 4.84 -3.95
C GLN A 190 21.87 3.51 -3.27
N GLN A 191 21.67 3.54 -1.97
CA GLN A 191 21.31 2.36 -1.18
C GLN A 191 19.84 2.02 -1.39
N SER A 192 19.57 0.82 -1.93
CA SER A 192 18.21 0.28 -1.93
C SER A 192 17.82 -0.19 -0.54
N ALA A 193 16.72 0.33 -0.01
CA ALA A 193 16.24 0.02 1.34
C ALA A 193 14.70 0.02 1.38
N SER A 194 14.11 -0.14 2.56
CA SER A 194 12.67 0.10 2.77
C SER A 194 12.42 1.53 3.25
N GLY A 195 11.21 2.05 3.02
CA GLY A 195 10.81 3.36 3.55
C GLY A 195 11.04 3.50 5.07
N PRO A 196 10.63 2.53 5.91
CA PRO A 196 10.94 2.53 7.35
C PRO A 196 12.43 2.55 7.67
N PHE A 197 13.28 1.87 6.90
CA PHE A 197 14.72 1.91 7.09
C PHE A 197 15.28 3.31 6.77
N MET A 198 14.91 3.87 5.62
CA MET A 198 15.33 5.22 5.23
C MET A 198 14.96 6.26 6.29
N THR A 199 13.72 6.23 6.80
CA THR A 199 13.28 7.17 7.85
C THR A 199 13.96 6.96 9.19
N ALA A 200 14.33 5.73 9.55
CA ALA A 200 15.10 5.42 10.75
C ALA A 200 16.53 5.99 10.66
N GLU A 201 17.20 5.80 9.50
CA GLU A 201 18.53 6.38 9.25
C GLU A 201 18.49 7.91 9.28
N LEU A 202 17.46 8.53 8.66
CA LEU A 202 17.25 9.97 8.72
C LEU A 202 17.08 10.46 10.17
N GLY A 203 16.25 9.77 10.96
CA GLY A 203 16.00 10.12 12.36
C GLY A 203 17.27 9.98 13.22
N ASN A 204 18.06 8.92 13.02
CA ASN A 204 19.34 8.72 13.71
C ASN A 204 20.34 9.84 13.38
N ALA A 205 20.53 10.14 12.10
CA ALA A 205 21.43 11.21 11.66
C ALA A 205 21.00 12.59 12.21
N ILE A 206 19.70 12.89 12.20
CA ILE A 206 19.19 14.17 12.77
C ILE A 206 19.45 14.24 14.27
N LYS A 207 19.25 13.16 15.01
CA LYS A 207 19.52 13.11 16.45
C LYS A 207 20.97 13.35 16.79
N ASP A 208 21.88 12.84 15.96
CA ASP A 208 23.32 12.92 16.16
C ASP A 208 23.95 14.14 15.45
N GLU A 209 23.10 14.99 14.79
CA GLU A 209 23.49 16.15 13.97
C GLU A 209 24.49 15.79 12.85
N GLU A 210 24.39 14.57 12.31
CA GLU A 210 25.24 14.07 11.22
C GLU A 210 24.63 14.39 9.85
N PRO A 211 25.44 14.74 8.83
CA PRO A 211 24.95 14.93 7.48
C PRO A 211 24.42 13.61 6.88
N ILE A 212 23.21 13.66 6.34
CA ILE A 212 22.61 12.53 5.60
C ILE A 212 21.94 13.06 4.33
N LEU A 213 21.99 12.26 3.27
CA LEU A 213 21.31 12.48 2.01
C LEU A 213 20.33 11.33 1.79
N VAL A 214 19.06 11.66 1.65
CA VAL A 214 17.98 10.66 1.49
C VAL A 214 17.11 10.98 0.27
N THR A 215 16.46 9.95 -0.29
CA THR A 215 15.31 10.15 -1.14
C THR A 215 14.07 10.28 -0.27
N LEU A 216 13.22 11.28 -0.55
CA LEU A 216 12.00 11.52 0.22
C LEU A 216 10.94 12.16 -0.68
N TRP A 217 9.71 12.14 -0.23
CA TRP A 217 8.56 12.65 -0.98
C TRP A 217 7.49 13.24 -0.05
N LYS A 218 6.62 14.08 -0.62
CA LYS A 218 5.37 14.53 0.01
C LYS A 218 4.19 13.93 -0.75
N PRO A 219 3.19 13.42 -0.02
CA PRO A 219 2.99 13.50 1.44
C PRO A 219 3.82 12.49 2.24
N HIS A 220 4.35 12.89 3.39
CA HIS A 220 5.05 12.01 4.33
C HIS A 220 5.04 12.59 5.75
N TRP A 221 4.91 11.77 6.79
CA TRP A 221 4.90 12.20 8.20
C TRP A 221 6.22 12.85 8.66
N VAL A 222 7.32 12.57 7.98
CA VAL A 222 8.66 13.14 8.25
C VAL A 222 8.64 14.65 8.36
N PHE A 223 7.85 15.33 7.52
CA PHE A 223 7.77 16.80 7.51
C PHE A 223 7.10 17.41 8.75
N ALA A 224 6.33 16.61 9.48
CA ALA A 224 5.76 17.02 10.76
C ALA A 224 6.77 16.90 11.92
N GLU A 225 7.77 16.03 11.80
CA GLU A 225 8.70 15.71 12.88
C GLU A 225 10.10 16.29 12.68
N TYR A 226 10.58 16.33 11.44
CA TYR A 226 11.95 16.69 11.13
C TYR A 226 12.04 17.91 10.22
N LYS A 227 13.04 18.71 10.47
CA LYS A 227 13.39 19.85 9.61
C LYS A 227 14.33 19.37 8.51
N VAL A 228 13.74 19.09 7.36
CA VAL A 228 14.45 18.67 6.14
C VAL A 228 14.12 19.60 4.98
N LYS A 229 15.03 19.74 4.04
CA LYS A 229 14.84 20.55 2.83
C LYS A 229 15.08 19.73 1.57
N LEU A 230 14.21 19.96 0.57
CA LEU A 230 14.39 19.46 -0.79
C LEU A 230 15.54 20.20 -1.46
N LEU A 231 16.41 19.45 -2.11
CA LEU A 231 17.45 20.03 -2.98
C LEU A 231 16.82 20.47 -4.32
N LYS A 232 17.13 21.70 -4.73
CA LYS A 232 16.68 22.20 -6.04
C LYS A 232 17.21 21.31 -7.15
N ASP A 233 16.35 20.97 -8.08
CA ASP A 233 16.63 20.18 -9.29
C ASP A 233 16.55 21.07 -10.54
N PRO A 234 17.62 21.82 -10.91
CA PRO A 234 17.59 22.73 -12.04
C PRO A 234 17.40 22.04 -13.41
N LYS A 235 17.65 20.72 -13.51
CA LYS A 235 17.45 19.95 -14.73
C LYS A 235 16.07 19.30 -14.82
N GLY A 236 15.29 19.32 -13.72
CA GLY A 236 13.93 18.80 -13.67
C GLY A 236 13.87 17.27 -13.81
N VAL A 237 14.89 16.54 -13.34
CA VAL A 237 14.94 15.07 -13.43
C VAL A 237 13.79 14.44 -12.63
N TYR A 238 13.50 14.99 -11.46
CA TYR A 238 12.41 14.52 -10.61
C TYR A 238 11.02 15.02 -11.04
N GLY A 239 10.95 15.89 -12.06
CA GLY A 239 9.71 16.45 -12.57
C GLY A 239 9.15 17.60 -11.74
N GLU A 240 7.91 17.95 -12.03
CA GLU A 240 7.14 18.95 -11.30
C GLU A 240 6.16 18.25 -10.35
N LYS A 241 5.39 19.04 -9.60
CA LYS A 241 4.31 18.49 -8.76
C LYS A 241 3.30 17.72 -9.61
N GLU A 242 2.89 16.60 -9.09
CA GLU A 242 1.92 15.72 -9.73
C GLU A 242 0.90 15.22 -8.71
N ASP A 243 -0.05 14.41 -9.14
CA ASP A 243 -1.15 13.95 -8.31
C ASP A 243 -1.09 12.43 -8.11
N ILE A 244 -1.69 11.95 -7.03
CA ILE A 244 -1.83 10.51 -6.78
C ILE A 244 -3.22 10.06 -7.19
N SER A 245 -3.26 9.06 -8.05
CA SER A 245 -4.45 8.33 -8.44
C SER A 245 -4.35 6.85 -8.05
N TRP A 246 -5.26 6.03 -8.52
CA TRP A 246 -5.29 4.62 -8.24
C TRP A 246 -5.33 3.78 -9.52
N MET A 247 -5.08 2.48 -9.39
CA MET A 247 -5.11 1.51 -10.47
C MET A 247 -5.75 0.20 -10.01
N SER A 248 -6.21 -0.61 -10.95
CA SER A 248 -6.80 -1.90 -10.68
C SER A 248 -6.49 -2.91 -11.78
N ARG A 249 -6.74 -4.19 -11.51
CA ARG A 249 -6.85 -5.16 -12.60
C ARG A 249 -7.94 -4.77 -13.59
N GLN A 250 -7.89 -5.33 -14.78
CA GLN A 250 -8.99 -5.18 -15.74
C GLN A 250 -10.29 -5.80 -15.19
N GLY A 251 -11.44 -5.24 -15.53
CA GLY A 251 -12.76 -5.72 -15.09
C GLY A 251 -13.13 -5.43 -13.62
N PHE A 252 -12.24 -4.81 -12.83
CA PHE A 252 -12.51 -4.54 -11.41
C PHE A 252 -13.76 -3.67 -11.16
N LYS A 253 -13.99 -2.65 -12.00
CA LYS A 253 -15.16 -1.76 -11.86
C LYS A 253 -16.48 -2.49 -12.13
N GLU A 254 -16.46 -3.49 -12.97
CA GLU A 254 -17.60 -4.35 -13.29
C GLU A 254 -17.87 -5.35 -12.15
N ASP A 255 -16.81 -5.94 -11.58
CA ASP A 255 -16.92 -6.93 -10.51
C ASP A 255 -17.27 -6.30 -9.15
N MET A 256 -16.68 -5.14 -8.85
CA MET A 256 -16.85 -4.43 -7.57
C MET A 256 -17.28 -2.96 -7.74
N PRO A 257 -18.42 -2.69 -8.39
CA PRO A 257 -18.80 -1.32 -8.79
C PRO A 257 -19.02 -0.38 -7.60
N LYS A 258 -19.46 -0.86 -6.45
CA LYS A 258 -19.65 -0.04 -5.25
C LYS A 258 -18.31 0.36 -4.64
N VAL A 259 -17.35 -0.58 -4.56
CA VAL A 259 -15.99 -0.31 -4.06
C VAL A 259 -15.28 0.66 -4.99
N ALA A 260 -15.30 0.39 -6.29
CA ALA A 260 -14.69 1.26 -7.30
C ALA A 260 -15.25 2.70 -7.24
N LYS A 261 -16.56 2.83 -7.02
CA LYS A 261 -17.18 4.15 -6.86
C LYS A 261 -16.73 4.85 -5.57
N ALA A 262 -16.55 4.11 -4.46
CA ALA A 262 -16.04 4.69 -3.22
C ALA A 262 -14.61 5.20 -3.39
N ILE A 263 -13.72 4.39 -3.97
CA ILE A 263 -12.35 4.81 -4.24
C ILE A 263 -12.31 6.04 -5.18
N LYS A 264 -13.16 6.07 -6.19
CA LYS A 264 -13.29 7.22 -7.10
C LYS A 264 -13.68 8.51 -6.40
N THR A 265 -14.56 8.46 -5.39
CA THR A 265 -15.04 9.65 -4.66
C THR A 265 -14.11 10.07 -3.53
N TRP A 266 -13.19 9.21 -3.15
CA TRP A 266 -12.22 9.46 -2.10
C TRP A 266 -11.26 10.60 -2.44
N LYS A 267 -11.11 11.54 -1.50
CA LYS A 267 -10.18 12.67 -1.56
C LYS A 267 -9.58 12.91 -0.20
N MET A 268 -8.29 13.18 -0.18
CA MET A 268 -7.57 13.63 1.01
C MET A 268 -6.72 14.86 0.68
N ASP A 269 -6.50 15.68 1.69
CA ASP A 269 -5.59 16.80 1.67
C ASP A 269 -4.42 16.56 2.64
N ASP A 270 -3.50 17.52 2.74
CA ASP A 270 -2.34 17.44 3.65
C ASP A 270 -2.74 17.22 5.11
N GLU A 271 -3.85 17.82 5.58
CA GLU A 271 -4.31 17.72 6.97
C GLU A 271 -4.87 16.33 7.24
N SER A 272 -5.80 15.86 6.45
CA SER A 272 -6.45 14.55 6.61
C SER A 272 -5.48 13.39 6.45
N LEU A 273 -4.64 13.42 5.41
CA LEU A 273 -3.64 12.38 5.18
C LEU A 273 -2.51 12.43 6.22
N GLY A 274 -2.04 13.63 6.58
CA GLY A 274 -1.04 13.79 7.63
C GLY A 274 -1.52 13.28 8.98
N SER A 275 -2.79 13.55 9.34
CA SER A 275 -3.38 13.02 10.58
C SER A 275 -3.52 11.49 10.54
N LEU A 276 -3.91 10.90 9.41
CA LEU A 276 -3.99 9.45 9.24
C LEU A 276 -2.62 8.80 9.42
N MET A 277 -1.61 9.28 8.71
CA MET A 277 -0.22 8.77 8.83
C MET A 277 0.30 8.87 10.27
N ASN A 278 -0.05 9.94 10.98
CA ASN A 278 0.37 10.14 12.36
C ASN A 278 -0.30 9.15 13.33
N GLU A 279 -1.59 8.85 13.17
CA GLU A 279 -2.26 7.82 13.98
C GLU A 279 -1.69 6.41 13.67
N VAL A 280 -1.46 6.09 12.39
CA VAL A 280 -0.84 4.82 11.98
C VAL A 280 0.58 4.68 12.56
N LYS A 281 1.38 5.75 12.53
CA LYS A 281 2.74 5.74 13.09
C LYS A 281 2.79 5.57 14.61
N LYS A 282 1.82 6.11 15.35
CA LYS A 282 1.77 6.02 16.82
C LYS A 282 1.30 4.66 17.34
N ALA A 283 0.55 3.92 16.53
CA ALA A 283 0.02 2.63 16.91
C ALA A 283 1.08 1.52 16.82
N ASP A 284 0.90 0.46 17.60
CA ASP A 284 1.76 -0.72 17.51
C ASP A 284 1.55 -1.47 16.18
N GLU A 285 0.29 -1.46 15.67
CA GLU A 285 -0.09 -2.03 14.38
C GLU A 285 -0.75 -0.96 13.50
N ALA A 286 -0.39 -0.91 12.21
CA ALA A 286 -0.92 0.09 11.27
C ALA A 286 -2.45 0.08 11.17
N LEU A 287 -3.05 -1.11 11.27
CA LEU A 287 -4.50 -1.30 11.21
C LEU A 287 -5.20 -0.63 12.40
N ASP A 288 -4.62 -0.68 13.59
CA ASP A 288 -5.20 -0.07 14.79
C ASP A 288 -5.18 1.46 14.71
N GLY A 289 -4.09 2.02 14.20
CA GLY A 289 -3.99 3.45 13.93
C GLY A 289 -4.99 3.93 12.88
N ALA A 290 -5.14 3.18 11.80
CA ALA A 290 -6.12 3.44 10.76
C ALA A 290 -7.56 3.36 11.29
N ARG A 291 -7.87 2.37 12.14
CA ARG A 291 -9.17 2.23 12.80
C ARG A 291 -9.48 3.42 13.69
N THR A 292 -8.53 3.84 14.52
CA THR A 292 -8.66 5.03 15.36
C THR A 292 -8.97 6.27 14.53
N TRP A 293 -8.28 6.43 13.40
CA TRP A 293 -8.52 7.56 12.51
C TRP A 293 -9.91 7.50 11.86
N VAL A 294 -10.32 6.34 11.35
CA VAL A 294 -11.65 6.13 10.75
C VAL A 294 -12.76 6.43 11.74
N GLU A 295 -12.65 5.99 12.99
CA GLU A 295 -13.62 6.26 14.05
C GLU A 295 -13.76 7.77 14.35
N ASN A 296 -12.67 8.52 14.27
CA ASN A 296 -12.64 9.96 14.52
C ASN A 296 -13.04 10.81 13.31
N ASN A 297 -13.14 10.22 12.09
CA ASN A 297 -13.40 10.93 10.84
C ASN A 297 -14.62 10.38 10.09
N GLN A 298 -15.65 9.94 10.82
CA GLN A 298 -16.82 9.27 10.26
C GLN A 298 -17.59 10.09 9.23
N ASP A 299 -17.61 11.41 9.34
CA ASP A 299 -18.30 12.28 8.38
C ASP A 299 -17.58 12.22 7.01
N LEU A 300 -16.26 12.29 7.00
CA LEU A 300 -15.45 12.19 5.79
C LEU A 300 -15.57 10.79 5.16
N VAL A 301 -15.47 9.74 5.98
CA VAL A 301 -15.64 8.35 5.52
C VAL A 301 -17.03 8.12 4.92
N LYS A 302 -18.07 8.69 5.51
CA LYS A 302 -19.45 8.59 5.03
C LYS A 302 -19.62 9.31 3.67
N GLU A 303 -18.95 10.43 3.45
CA GLU A 303 -18.95 11.12 2.17
C GLU A 303 -18.47 10.18 1.05
N TRP A 304 -17.36 9.44 1.28
CA TRP A 304 -16.81 8.51 0.29
C TRP A 304 -17.66 7.25 0.09
N THR A 305 -18.33 6.80 1.15
CA THR A 305 -18.98 5.48 1.18
C THR A 305 -20.51 5.51 1.20
N SER A 306 -21.12 6.68 1.04
CA SER A 306 -22.59 6.85 1.13
C SER A 306 -23.40 5.96 0.19
N HIS A 307 -22.78 5.35 -0.81
CA HIS A 307 -23.39 4.43 -1.78
C HIS A 307 -23.03 2.95 -1.55
N ILE A 308 -22.26 2.65 -0.51
CA ILE A 308 -21.98 1.28 -0.04
C ILE A 308 -22.89 1.01 1.16
N GLU A 309 -24.14 0.65 0.91
CA GLU A 309 -25.07 0.18 1.91
C GLU A 309 -25.17 -1.35 1.90
#